data_b471a2430c8053ecb71803e7b127ac6d
#
_entry.id   b471a2430c8053ecb71803e7b127ac6d
#
_cell.length_a   1.000
_cell.length_b   1.000
_cell.length_c   1.000
_cell.angle_alpha   90.00
_cell.angle_beta   90.00
_cell.angle_gamma   90.00
#
_symmetry.space_group_name_H-M   'P 1'
#
loop_
_entity.id
_entity.type
_entity.pdbx_description
1 polymer ?
#
loop_
_entity_poly.entity_id
_entity_poly.type
_entity_poly.pdbx_seq_one_letter_code
_entity_poly.pdbx_strand_id
1 'polypeptide(L)'
;MGQALGLNVADSQLMWFRGQLRFLIRYFLRPKCESLVHGAEIFAAYLEDRAFVEEVELNDEARNLFTFQFVEQALENRFPDYWENLLREFTRLLAFDAIVGNNDRHFYNWGVIVDVTGKRPPSFSPIFDTARALYWNTTESRLAEIARDKHHRKSHQSKYVERC
;
A
#
# COMPACT_ATOMS: atom_id res chain seq x y z
N MET A 1 -5.73 -13.96 -4.68
CA MET A 1 -4.77 -14.25 -3.58
C MET A 1 -5.16 -13.52 -2.30
N GLY A 2 -5.17 -12.19 -2.25
CA GLY A 2 -5.49 -11.45 -1.03
C GLY A 2 -6.84 -11.80 -0.41
N GLN A 3 -7.90 -11.89 -1.20
CA GLN A 3 -9.23 -12.32 -0.73
C GLN A 3 -9.22 -13.74 -0.12
N ALA A 4 -8.42 -14.65 -0.69
CA ALA A 4 -8.27 -16.01 -0.14
C ALA A 4 -7.54 -16.02 1.22
N LEU A 5 -6.81 -14.94 1.53
CA LEU A 5 -6.16 -14.69 2.84
C LEU A 5 -7.04 -13.87 3.79
N GLY A 6 -8.30 -13.61 3.42
CA GLY A 6 -9.21 -12.80 4.22
C GLY A 6 -8.87 -11.30 4.28
N LEU A 7 -8.07 -10.82 3.32
CA LEU A 7 -7.70 -9.41 3.22
C LEU A 7 -8.74 -8.62 2.43
N ASN A 8 -8.95 -7.37 2.82
CA ASN A 8 -9.78 -6.43 2.07
C ASN A 8 -8.98 -5.89 0.89
N VAL A 9 -9.16 -6.49 -0.29
CA VAL A 9 -8.49 -6.09 -1.53
C VAL A 9 -9.52 -5.46 -2.46
N ALA A 10 -9.13 -4.39 -3.11
CA ALA A 10 -9.99 -3.70 -4.07
C ALA A 10 -10.41 -4.66 -5.20
N ASP A 11 -11.70 -4.63 -5.52
CA ASP A 11 -12.28 -5.46 -6.57
C ASP A 11 -11.66 -5.09 -7.91
N SER A 12 -11.10 -6.06 -8.60
CA SER A 12 -10.34 -5.80 -9.82
C SER A 12 -10.55 -6.88 -10.87
N GLN A 13 -10.42 -6.50 -12.13
CA GLN A 13 -10.52 -7.44 -13.25
C GLN A 13 -9.58 -7.05 -14.39
N LEU A 14 -9.17 -8.07 -15.15
CA LEU A 14 -8.50 -7.87 -16.42
C LEU A 14 -9.55 -7.82 -17.53
N MET A 15 -9.44 -6.83 -18.40
CA MET A 15 -10.33 -6.65 -19.54
C MET A 15 -9.54 -6.33 -20.81
N TRP A 16 -9.92 -7.00 -21.89
CA TRP A 16 -9.39 -6.67 -23.20
C TRP A 16 -10.20 -5.53 -23.82
N PHE A 17 -9.54 -4.38 -24.07
CA PHE A 17 -10.19 -3.22 -24.63
C PHE A 17 -9.32 -2.55 -25.70
N ARG A 18 -9.87 -2.35 -26.91
CA ARG A 18 -9.19 -1.74 -28.05
C ARG A 18 -7.81 -2.35 -28.37
N GLY A 19 -7.71 -3.67 -28.35
CA GLY A 19 -6.48 -4.39 -28.65
C GLY A 19 -5.42 -4.36 -27.53
N GLN A 20 -5.77 -3.94 -26.32
CA GLN A 20 -4.87 -3.91 -25.17
C GLN A 20 -5.51 -4.57 -23.95
N LEU A 21 -4.72 -5.31 -23.21
CA LEU A 21 -5.12 -5.81 -21.90
C LEU A 21 -5.09 -4.64 -20.90
N ARG A 22 -6.23 -4.44 -20.23
CA ARG A 22 -6.41 -3.39 -19.21
C ARG A 22 -6.67 -4.02 -17.86
N PHE A 23 -6.02 -3.51 -16.84
CA PHE A 23 -6.35 -3.78 -15.44
C PHE A 23 -7.31 -2.70 -14.96
N LEU A 24 -8.46 -3.11 -14.45
CA LEU A 24 -9.50 -2.23 -13.93
C LEU A 24 -9.68 -2.49 -12.44
N ILE A 25 -9.73 -1.42 -11.68
CA ILE A 25 -10.10 -1.45 -10.26
C ILE A 25 -11.48 -0.82 -10.12
N ARG A 26 -12.38 -1.52 -9.43
CA ARG A 26 -13.68 -0.97 -9.09
C ARG A 26 -13.49 0.16 -8.08
N TYR A 27 -14.12 1.31 -8.37
CA TYR A 27 -14.14 2.43 -7.44
C TYR A 27 -14.79 2.01 -6.12
N PHE A 28 -14.06 2.13 -5.01
CA PHE A 28 -14.46 1.57 -3.72
C PHE A 28 -14.99 2.59 -2.73
N LEU A 29 -14.85 3.90 -3.02
CA LEU A 29 -15.44 4.96 -2.19
C LEU A 29 -16.92 5.17 -2.54
N ARG A 30 -17.72 5.49 -1.53
CA ARG A 30 -19.10 5.91 -1.74
C ARG A 30 -19.13 7.37 -2.18
N PRO A 31 -19.63 7.65 -3.40
CA PRO A 31 -19.66 9.01 -3.92
C PRO A 31 -20.40 9.97 -2.95
N LYS A 32 -19.86 11.16 -2.74
CA LYS A 32 -20.38 12.24 -1.89
C LYS A 32 -20.43 11.93 -0.38
N CYS A 33 -20.10 10.73 0.03
CA CYS A 33 -20.14 10.32 1.43
C CYS A 33 -18.76 9.98 1.98
N GLU A 34 -17.84 9.55 1.14
CA GLU A 34 -16.52 9.10 1.57
C GLU A 34 -15.42 9.81 0.82
N SER A 35 -14.31 10.02 1.50
CA SER A 35 -13.05 10.52 0.96
C SER A 35 -11.92 9.57 1.37
N LEU A 36 -10.94 9.40 0.50
CA LEU A 36 -9.70 8.71 0.82
C LEU A 36 -8.67 9.76 1.25
N VAL A 37 -8.16 9.60 2.46
CA VAL A 37 -7.03 10.36 2.99
C VAL A 37 -5.80 9.48 2.81
N HIS A 38 -4.93 9.82 1.87
CA HIS A 38 -3.73 9.05 1.59
C HIS A 38 -2.71 9.14 2.73
N GLY A 39 -1.81 8.16 2.83
CA GLY A 39 -0.70 8.19 3.78
C GLY A 39 0.10 9.48 3.71
N ALA A 40 0.34 10.00 2.50
CA ALA A 40 1.01 11.29 2.28
C ALA A 40 0.28 12.46 2.98
N GLU A 41 -1.05 12.49 2.93
CA GLU A 41 -1.83 13.55 3.59
C GLU A 41 -1.82 13.40 5.12
N ILE A 42 -1.80 12.16 5.63
CA ILE A 42 -1.69 11.88 7.06
C ILE A 42 -0.33 12.38 7.58
N PHE A 43 0.74 12.10 6.84
CA PHE A 43 2.10 12.55 7.19
C PHE A 43 2.26 14.06 7.08
N ALA A 44 1.72 14.66 6.02
CA ALA A 44 1.74 16.11 5.85
C ALA A 44 1.01 16.84 7.00
N ALA A 45 -0.10 16.29 7.46
CA ALA A 45 -0.83 16.82 8.61
C ALA A 45 -0.07 16.65 9.93
N TYR A 46 0.61 15.51 10.12
CA TYR A 46 1.39 15.22 11.33
C TYR A 46 2.65 16.10 11.44
N LEU A 47 3.34 16.32 10.32
CA LEU A 47 4.54 17.17 10.26
C LEU A 47 4.22 18.67 10.11
N GLU A 48 2.97 19.01 9.80
CA GLU A 48 2.56 20.36 9.39
C GLU A 48 3.36 20.91 8.19
N ASP A 49 3.91 19.99 7.37
CA ASP A 49 4.73 20.31 6.21
C ASP A 49 4.41 19.39 5.01
N ARG A 50 3.55 19.87 4.14
CA ARG A 50 3.17 19.16 2.93
C ARG A 50 4.28 19.15 1.88
N ALA A 51 5.03 20.26 1.76
CA ALA A 51 6.08 20.39 0.76
C ALA A 51 7.22 19.40 1.03
N PHE A 52 7.58 19.21 2.29
CA PHE A 52 8.58 18.23 2.70
C PHE A 52 8.15 16.79 2.36
N VAL A 53 6.90 16.42 2.61
CA VAL A 53 6.39 15.08 2.28
C VAL A 53 6.41 14.83 0.78
N GLU A 54 6.03 15.81 -0.04
CA GLU A 54 6.09 15.73 -1.49
C GLU A 54 7.53 15.63 -2.01
N GLU A 55 8.47 16.38 -1.45
CA GLU A 55 9.89 16.35 -1.80
C GLU A 55 10.52 14.99 -1.47
N VAL A 56 10.28 14.48 -0.28
CA VAL A 56 10.79 13.17 0.19
C VAL A 56 10.27 12.04 -0.68
N GLU A 57 9.01 12.10 -1.11
CA GLU A 57 8.41 11.13 -2.03
C GLU A 57 9.08 11.17 -3.41
N LEU A 58 9.31 12.38 -3.95
CA LEU A 58 9.94 12.57 -5.26
C LEU A 58 11.40 12.08 -5.30
N ASN A 59 12.12 12.22 -4.18
CA ASN A 59 13.54 11.85 -4.09
C ASN A 59 13.77 10.37 -3.72
N ASP A 60 12.73 9.56 -3.60
CA ASP A 60 12.78 8.14 -3.15
C ASP A 60 13.46 7.97 -1.75
N GLU A 61 13.54 9.04 -0.97
CA GLU A 61 14.09 9.06 0.39
C GLU A 61 13.06 8.69 1.46
N ALA A 62 11.80 8.69 1.08
CA ALA A 62 10.66 8.40 1.94
C ALA A 62 10.83 7.11 2.74
N ARG A 63 11.40 6.07 2.12
CA ARG A 63 11.58 4.75 2.75
C ARG A 63 12.53 4.76 3.94
N ASN A 64 13.45 5.72 3.99
CA ASN A 64 14.44 5.82 5.05
C ASN A 64 13.96 6.69 6.21
N LEU A 65 13.06 7.63 5.93
CA LEU A 65 12.58 8.61 6.89
C LEU A 65 11.29 8.17 7.60
N PHE A 66 10.40 7.48 6.89
CA PHE A 66 9.10 7.08 7.42
C PHE A 66 9.12 5.62 7.87
N THR A 67 9.58 5.43 9.09
CA THR A 67 9.61 4.12 9.76
C THR A 67 8.20 3.68 10.17
N PHE A 68 8.05 2.42 10.54
CA PHE A 68 6.79 1.90 11.10
C PHE A 68 6.31 2.70 12.31
N GLN A 69 7.24 3.08 13.19
CA GLN A 69 6.95 3.92 14.37
C GLN A 69 6.43 5.30 13.97
N PHE A 70 6.94 5.87 12.88
CA PHE A 70 6.44 7.13 12.36
C PHE A 70 4.99 7.01 11.87
N VAL A 71 4.67 5.91 11.15
CA VAL A 71 3.30 5.63 10.71
C VAL A 71 2.36 5.50 11.91
N GLU A 72 2.79 4.78 12.96
CA GLU A 72 2.06 4.62 14.21
C GLU A 72 1.73 5.97 14.83
N GLN A 73 2.73 6.82 15.05
CA GLN A 73 2.57 8.15 15.63
C GLN A 73 1.66 9.06 14.79
N ALA A 74 1.80 9.03 13.47
CA ALA A 74 0.97 9.84 12.58
C ALA A 74 -0.50 9.37 12.58
N LEU A 75 -0.74 8.05 12.64
CA LEU A 75 -2.08 7.49 12.75
C LEU A 75 -2.71 7.79 14.11
N GLU A 76 -1.97 7.65 15.21
CA GLU A 76 -2.42 7.97 16.56
C GLU A 76 -2.79 9.46 16.68
N ASN A 77 -1.95 10.35 16.17
CA ASN A 77 -2.22 11.78 16.16
C ASN A 77 -3.50 12.12 15.38
N ARG A 78 -3.67 11.52 14.20
CA ARG A 78 -4.78 11.87 13.30
C ARG A 78 -6.09 11.18 13.63
N PHE A 79 -6.04 9.95 14.19
CA PHE A 79 -7.18 9.08 14.46
C PHE A 79 -7.09 8.44 15.85
N PRO A 80 -7.08 9.21 16.95
CA PRO A 80 -6.74 8.71 18.29
C PRO A 80 -7.62 7.54 18.77
N ASP A 81 -8.89 7.51 18.39
CA ASP A 81 -9.82 6.44 18.80
C ASP A 81 -9.76 5.19 17.90
N TYR A 82 -9.03 5.23 16.78
CA TYR A 82 -9.08 4.20 15.73
C TYR A 82 -7.70 3.72 15.26
N TRP A 83 -6.62 4.37 15.69
CA TRP A 83 -5.26 4.14 15.18
C TRP A 83 -4.79 2.69 15.28
N GLU A 84 -5.10 1.98 16.38
CA GLU A 84 -4.69 0.59 16.56
C GLU A 84 -5.28 -0.33 15.48
N ASN A 85 -6.55 -0.12 15.14
CA ASN A 85 -7.19 -0.87 14.06
C ASN A 85 -6.62 -0.52 12.70
N LEU A 86 -6.35 0.76 12.45
CA LEU A 86 -5.75 1.24 11.20
C LEU A 86 -4.33 0.73 11.04
N LEU A 87 -3.52 0.74 12.11
CA LEU A 87 -2.16 0.21 12.13
C LEU A 87 -2.15 -1.32 11.90
N ARG A 88 -3.12 -2.04 12.45
CA ARG A 88 -3.27 -3.49 12.20
C ARG A 88 -3.52 -3.78 10.73
N GLU A 89 -4.39 -3.02 10.08
CA GLU A 89 -4.66 -3.17 8.64
C GLU A 89 -3.46 -2.75 7.79
N PHE A 90 -2.73 -1.71 8.18
CA PHE A 90 -1.46 -1.33 7.56
C PHE A 90 -0.42 -2.45 7.67
N THR A 91 -0.30 -3.08 8.85
CA THR A 91 0.59 -4.23 9.03
C THR A 91 0.20 -5.41 8.13
N ARG A 92 -1.10 -5.68 7.98
CA ARG A 92 -1.60 -6.71 7.05
C ARG A 92 -1.26 -6.39 5.59
N LEU A 93 -1.36 -5.12 5.21
CA LEU A 93 -0.96 -4.64 3.89
C LEU A 93 0.53 -4.91 3.64
N LEU A 94 1.42 -4.54 4.58
CA LEU A 94 2.86 -4.78 4.46
C LEU A 94 3.19 -6.28 4.39
N ALA A 95 2.53 -7.10 5.20
CA ALA A 95 2.69 -8.54 5.14
C ALA A 95 2.24 -9.11 3.78
N PHE A 96 1.15 -8.61 3.23
CA PHE A 96 0.70 -9.01 1.90
C PHE A 96 1.69 -8.58 0.82
N ASP A 97 2.20 -7.34 0.86
CA ASP A 97 3.21 -6.85 -0.07
C ASP A 97 4.48 -7.72 -0.03
N ALA A 98 4.90 -8.14 1.16
CA ALA A 98 6.03 -9.07 1.32
C ALA A 98 5.77 -10.44 0.68
N ILE A 99 4.55 -10.97 0.80
CA ILE A 99 4.15 -12.26 0.21
C ILE A 99 4.13 -12.18 -1.33
N VAL A 100 3.55 -11.11 -1.89
CA VAL A 100 3.40 -10.96 -3.34
C VAL A 100 4.61 -10.30 -4.01
N GLY A 101 5.59 -9.85 -3.22
CA GLY A 101 6.78 -9.17 -3.71
C GLY A 101 6.48 -7.79 -4.31
N ASN A 102 5.49 -7.07 -3.76
CA ASN A 102 5.22 -5.70 -4.16
C ASN A 102 6.25 -4.77 -3.51
N ASN A 103 7.03 -4.06 -4.31
CA ASN A 103 8.08 -3.16 -3.84
C ASN A 103 7.77 -1.67 -4.09
N ASP A 104 6.52 -1.35 -4.39
CA ASP A 104 6.07 -0.01 -4.76
C ASP A 104 4.99 0.54 -3.81
N ARG A 105 5.08 0.21 -2.52
CA ARG A 105 4.17 0.74 -1.52
C ARG A 105 4.61 2.12 -1.06
N HIS A 106 4.32 3.13 -1.88
CA HIS A 106 4.51 4.52 -1.51
C HIS A 106 3.25 5.12 -0.85
N PHE A 107 3.35 6.34 -0.35
CA PHE A 107 2.35 6.96 0.52
C PHE A 107 0.99 7.22 -0.14
N TYR A 108 0.94 7.25 -1.46
CA TYR A 108 -0.32 7.38 -2.21
C TYR A 108 -0.98 6.04 -2.53
N ASN A 109 -0.32 4.90 -2.24
CA ASN A 109 -0.82 3.57 -2.54
C ASN A 109 -1.54 2.90 -1.33
N TRP A 110 -1.84 3.67 -0.31
CA TRP A 110 -2.68 3.30 0.82
C TRP A 110 -3.31 4.54 1.45
N GLY A 111 -4.30 4.35 2.32
CA GLY A 111 -4.91 5.45 3.04
C GLY A 111 -6.04 5.01 3.95
N VAL A 112 -6.70 6.02 4.53
CA VAL A 112 -7.85 5.86 5.40
C VAL A 112 -9.07 6.46 4.75
N ILE A 113 -10.15 5.68 4.66
CA ILE A 113 -11.45 6.15 4.20
C ILE A 113 -12.13 6.86 5.36
N VAL A 114 -12.51 8.11 5.15
CA VAL A 114 -13.27 8.91 6.10
C VAL A 114 -14.68 9.21 5.56
N ASP A 115 -15.66 9.14 6.45
CA ASP A 115 -17.03 9.55 6.13
C ASP A 115 -17.12 11.08 6.28
N VAL A 116 -17.30 11.80 5.17
CA VAL A 116 -17.41 13.26 5.18
C VAL A 116 -18.68 13.75 5.89
N THR A 117 -19.64 12.86 6.15
CA THR A 117 -20.85 13.18 6.92
C THR A 117 -20.68 12.97 8.42
N GLY A 118 -19.55 12.43 8.86
CA GLY A 118 -19.23 12.15 10.27
C GLY A 118 -20.05 11.03 10.91
N LYS A 119 -20.81 10.25 10.14
CA LYS A 119 -21.71 9.20 10.67
C LYS A 119 -21.05 7.85 10.88
N ARG A 120 -19.87 7.64 10.32
CA ARG A 120 -19.16 6.36 10.38
C ARG A 120 -17.72 6.56 10.81
N PRO A 121 -17.17 5.58 11.54
CA PRO A 121 -15.77 5.61 11.90
C PRO A 121 -14.87 5.54 10.65
N PRO A 122 -13.65 6.08 10.73
CA PRO A 122 -12.63 5.88 9.72
C PRO A 122 -12.30 4.40 9.57
N SER A 123 -11.95 3.99 8.35
CA SER A 123 -11.55 2.62 8.05
C SER A 123 -10.37 2.60 7.10
N PHE A 124 -9.53 1.58 7.19
CA PHE A 124 -8.42 1.42 6.27
C PHE A 124 -8.94 1.13 4.87
N SER A 125 -8.30 1.70 3.84
CA SER A 125 -8.68 1.46 2.46
C SER A 125 -8.51 -0.02 2.08
N PRO A 126 -9.27 -0.55 1.13
CA PRO A 126 -8.90 -1.81 0.50
C PRO A 126 -7.47 -1.74 -0.03
N ILE A 127 -6.79 -2.88 -0.10
CA ILE A 127 -5.48 -2.96 -0.76
C ILE A 127 -5.67 -2.68 -2.25
N PHE A 128 -5.01 -1.68 -2.77
CA PHE A 128 -5.02 -1.30 -4.19
C PHE A 128 -3.59 -1.03 -4.66
N ASP A 129 -3.42 -0.86 -5.96
CA ASP A 129 -2.15 -0.60 -6.63
C ASP A 129 -1.02 -1.57 -6.24
N THR A 130 -1.20 -2.83 -6.67
CA THR A 130 -0.19 -3.89 -6.57
C THR A 130 0.46 -4.18 -7.93
N ALA A 131 0.57 -3.17 -8.79
CA ALA A 131 1.02 -3.32 -10.18
C ALA A 131 2.46 -3.84 -10.29
N ARG A 132 3.29 -3.61 -9.29
CA ARG A 132 4.69 -4.09 -9.23
C ARG A 132 4.87 -5.41 -8.46
N ALA A 133 3.77 -6.10 -8.16
CA ALA A 133 3.82 -7.41 -7.53
C ALA A 133 4.22 -8.53 -8.51
N LEU A 134 4.57 -9.71 -7.97
CA LEU A 134 4.80 -10.94 -8.73
C LEU A 134 5.86 -10.84 -9.83
N TYR A 135 6.94 -10.11 -9.57
CA TYR A 135 8.04 -9.94 -10.54
C TYR A 135 7.61 -9.39 -11.91
N TRP A 136 6.67 -8.44 -11.91
CA TRP A 136 5.98 -7.85 -13.07
C TRP A 136 6.88 -7.49 -14.27
N ASN A 137 8.16 -7.19 -14.05
CA ASN A 137 9.15 -6.79 -15.05
C ASN A 137 10.21 -7.87 -15.34
N THR A 138 9.97 -9.10 -14.90
CA THR A 138 10.96 -10.19 -15.00
C THR A 138 10.54 -11.15 -16.11
N THR A 139 11.48 -11.52 -16.99
CA THR A 139 11.23 -12.51 -18.04
C THR A 139 11.07 -13.92 -17.47
N GLU A 140 10.36 -14.79 -18.18
CA GLU A 140 10.17 -16.19 -17.77
C GLU A 140 11.49 -16.94 -17.58
N SER A 141 12.49 -16.70 -18.44
CA SER A 141 13.84 -17.29 -18.29
C SER A 141 14.48 -16.87 -16.98
N ARG A 142 14.38 -15.59 -16.61
CA ARG A 142 14.93 -15.08 -15.35
C ARG A 142 14.14 -15.60 -14.14
N LEU A 143 12.82 -15.74 -14.25
CA LEU A 143 12.02 -16.38 -13.19
C LEU A 143 12.43 -17.82 -12.95
N ALA A 144 12.72 -18.57 -14.01
CA ALA A 144 13.21 -19.95 -13.90
C ALA A 144 14.59 -20.05 -13.23
N GLU A 145 15.49 -19.09 -13.48
CA GLU A 145 16.79 -18.99 -12.79
C GLU A 145 16.60 -18.70 -11.31
N ILE A 146 15.80 -17.67 -10.96
CA ILE A 146 15.47 -17.29 -9.59
C ILE A 146 14.84 -18.47 -8.84
N ALA A 147 13.97 -19.23 -9.50
CA ALA A 147 13.32 -20.39 -8.90
C ALA A 147 14.31 -21.53 -8.57
N ARG A 148 15.40 -21.67 -9.32
CA ARG A 148 16.46 -22.67 -9.09
C ARG A 148 17.48 -22.22 -8.04
N ASP A 149 17.70 -20.92 -7.89
CA ASP A 149 18.68 -20.35 -6.98
C ASP A 149 18.10 -20.19 -5.55
N LYS A 150 18.51 -21.12 -4.66
CA LYS A 150 18.11 -21.09 -3.24
C LYS A 150 18.67 -19.87 -2.49
N HIS A 151 19.81 -19.32 -2.89
CA HIS A 151 20.41 -18.13 -2.28
C HIS A 151 19.64 -16.87 -2.67
N HIS A 152 19.20 -16.78 -3.90
CA HIS A 152 18.42 -15.64 -4.39
C HIS A 152 17.06 -15.53 -3.67
N ARG A 153 16.42 -16.66 -3.37
CA ARG A 153 15.18 -16.68 -2.56
C ARG A 153 15.38 -16.05 -1.18
N LYS A 154 16.49 -16.37 -0.49
CA LYS A 154 16.81 -15.80 0.83
C LYS A 154 17.11 -14.30 0.75
N SER A 155 17.89 -13.87 -0.24
CA SER A 155 18.26 -12.46 -0.38
C SER A 155 17.07 -11.56 -0.77
N HIS A 156 16.10 -12.11 -1.51
CA HIS A 156 14.88 -11.37 -1.87
C HIS A 156 13.96 -11.21 -0.65
N GLN A 157 13.83 -12.26 0.16
CA GLN A 157 13.07 -12.20 1.42
C GLN A 157 13.70 -11.22 2.42
N SER A 158 15.03 -11.20 2.57
CA SER A 158 15.71 -10.27 3.48
C SER A 158 15.55 -8.81 3.05
N LYS A 159 15.58 -8.52 1.75
CA LYS A 159 15.33 -7.16 1.23
C LYS A 159 13.94 -6.60 1.53
N TYR A 160 12.94 -7.47 1.71
CA TYR A 160 11.60 -7.04 2.14
C TYR A 160 11.53 -6.83 3.64
N VAL A 161 12.18 -7.71 4.43
CA VAL A 161 12.21 -7.60 5.90
C VAL A 161 13.05 -6.42 6.37
N GLU A 162 14.13 -6.08 5.67
CA GLU A 162 15.00 -4.93 5.99
C GLU A 162 14.38 -3.58 5.57
N ARG A 163 13.27 -3.59 4.81
CA ARG A 163 12.56 -2.38 4.35
C ARG A 163 11.22 -2.14 5.06
N CYS A 164 10.86 -3.02 5.98
CA CYS A 164 9.76 -2.86 6.92
C CYS A 164 10.30 -2.51 8.31
#